data_5e38edf46766e05b59db105af6f61350
#
_entry.id   5e38edf46766e05b59db105af6f61350
#
_cell.length_a   1.000
_cell.length_b   1.000
_cell.length_c   1.000
_cell.angle_alpha   90.00
_cell.angle_beta   90.00
_cell.angle_gamma   90.00
#
_symmetry.space_group_name_H-M   'P 1'
#
loop_
_entity.id
_entity.type
_entity.pdbx_description
1 polymer ?
#
loop_
_entity_poly.entity_id
_entity_poly.type
_entity_poly.pdbx_seq_one_letter_code
_entity_poly.pdbx_strand_id
1 'polypeptide(L)'
;SELNNLKLANLTKGEFENVIKMIEYLYNNLFLTKANCKTVTFSKTLHFILPDLIVPIDRKFTQTFFELSNPQFQYGGFDVFRYFFTNFWNFTKQYNLKALLDKEWNTCETKIIDNIIIGYHLKNE
;
A
#
# COMPACT_ATOMS: atom_id res chain seq x y z
N SER A 1 2.17 2.60 -18.95
CA SER A 1 2.84 1.39 -18.53
C SER A 1 1.82 0.28 -18.30
N GLU A 2 2.29 -0.94 -18.30
CA GLU A 2 1.44 -2.13 -18.08
C GLU A 2 0.71 -2.07 -16.73
N LEU A 3 1.23 -1.34 -15.75
CA LEU A 3 0.64 -1.23 -14.42
C LEU A 3 -0.53 -0.25 -14.34
N ASN A 4 -0.67 0.68 -15.28
CA ASN A 4 -1.65 1.77 -15.20
C ASN A 4 -3.11 1.31 -15.17
N ASN A 5 -3.40 0.17 -15.77
CA ASN A 5 -4.77 -0.36 -15.87
C ASN A 5 -5.10 -1.41 -14.82
N LEU A 6 -4.15 -1.71 -13.93
CA LEU A 6 -4.35 -2.71 -12.90
C LEU A 6 -5.03 -2.12 -11.67
N LYS A 7 -5.93 -2.90 -11.09
CA LYS A 7 -6.56 -2.57 -9.80
C LYS A 7 -6.23 -3.66 -8.80
N LEU A 8 -5.86 -3.26 -7.60
CA LEU A 8 -5.43 -4.20 -6.55
C LEU A 8 -6.46 -5.31 -6.31
N ALA A 9 -7.73 -4.95 -6.21
CA ALA A 9 -8.81 -5.90 -5.94
C ALA A 9 -9.05 -6.91 -7.07
N ASN A 10 -8.62 -6.59 -8.29
CA ASN A 10 -8.87 -7.43 -9.47
C ASN A 10 -7.70 -8.37 -9.80
N LEU A 11 -6.57 -8.27 -9.09
CA LEU A 11 -5.41 -9.09 -9.38
C LEU A 11 -5.67 -10.56 -9.03
N THR A 12 -5.40 -11.44 -9.99
CA THR A 12 -5.29 -12.87 -9.72
C THR A 12 -3.97 -13.16 -8.98
N LYS A 13 -3.82 -14.35 -8.41
CA LYS A 13 -2.59 -14.72 -7.72
C LYS A 13 -1.35 -14.61 -8.64
N GLY A 14 -1.45 -15.09 -9.88
CA GLY A 14 -0.35 -14.98 -10.83
C GLY A 14 -0.01 -13.55 -11.21
N GLU A 15 -1.03 -12.71 -11.43
CA GLU A 15 -0.85 -11.30 -11.70
C GLU A 15 -0.23 -10.58 -10.48
N PHE A 16 -0.67 -10.90 -9.28
CA PHE A 16 -0.12 -10.34 -8.05
C PHE A 16 1.38 -10.64 -7.92
N GLU A 17 1.78 -11.88 -8.16
CA GLU A 17 3.19 -12.27 -8.09
C GLU A 17 4.04 -11.53 -9.13
N ASN A 18 3.52 -11.35 -10.35
CA ASN A 18 4.21 -10.58 -11.38
C ASN A 18 4.31 -9.10 -11.02
N VAL A 19 3.25 -8.52 -10.49
CA VAL A 19 3.24 -7.12 -10.02
C VAL A 19 4.26 -6.92 -8.90
N ILE A 20 4.34 -7.84 -7.94
CA ILE A 20 5.34 -7.79 -6.86
C ILE A 20 6.77 -7.73 -7.43
N LYS A 21 7.09 -8.56 -8.41
CA LYS A 21 8.42 -8.56 -9.04
C LYS A 21 8.73 -7.23 -9.73
N MET A 22 7.76 -6.67 -10.42
CA MET A 22 7.92 -5.37 -11.09
C MET A 22 8.13 -4.25 -10.07
N ILE A 23 7.36 -4.25 -8.99
CA ILE A 23 7.47 -3.26 -7.92
C ILE A 23 8.81 -3.40 -7.20
N GLU A 24 9.27 -4.62 -6.93
CA GLU A 24 10.58 -4.86 -6.33
C GLU A 24 11.71 -4.28 -7.18
N TYR A 25 11.64 -4.49 -8.49
CA TYR A 25 12.60 -3.90 -9.41
C TYR A 25 12.60 -2.37 -9.30
N LEU A 26 11.43 -1.76 -9.30
CA LEU A 26 11.30 -0.31 -9.13
C LEU A 26 11.86 0.15 -7.78
N TYR A 27 11.54 -0.56 -6.71
CA TYR A 27 12.01 -0.22 -5.37
C TYR A 27 13.55 -0.21 -5.31
N ASN A 28 14.19 -1.19 -5.94
CA ASN A 28 15.64 -1.31 -5.90
C ASN A 28 16.35 -0.34 -6.85
N ASN A 29 15.66 0.18 -7.87
CA ASN A 29 16.29 0.98 -8.93
C ASN A 29 15.86 2.45 -8.96
N LEU A 30 14.82 2.83 -8.20
CA LEU A 30 14.43 4.24 -8.08
C LEU A 30 15.19 4.91 -6.93
N PHE A 31 15.93 5.97 -7.25
CA PHE A 31 16.54 6.83 -6.26
C PHE A 31 15.52 7.88 -5.82
N LEU A 32 14.64 7.49 -4.94
CA LEU A 32 13.79 8.44 -4.24
C LEU A 32 14.60 9.02 -3.10
N THR A 33 14.54 10.32 -2.93
CA THR A 33 15.23 11.15 -1.96
C THR A 33 15.78 10.45 -0.69
N LYS A 34 16.72 11.07 0.01
CA LYS A 34 17.27 10.62 1.32
C LYS A 34 16.23 10.60 2.43
N ALA A 35 15.06 9.98 2.16
CA ALA A 35 14.02 9.83 3.16
C ALA A 35 14.46 8.82 4.22
N ASN A 36 14.12 9.09 5.49
CA ASN A 36 14.44 8.19 6.61
C ASN A 36 13.76 6.82 6.48
N CYS A 37 12.69 6.74 5.70
CA CYS A 37 12.01 5.48 5.42
C CYS A 37 11.65 5.41 3.94
N LYS A 38 12.40 4.63 3.19
CA LYS A 38 12.19 4.47 1.75
C LYS A 38 10.81 3.90 1.43
N THR A 39 10.30 2.98 2.24
CA THR A 39 8.99 2.36 2.03
C THR A 39 7.86 3.39 2.03
N VAL A 40 7.89 4.37 2.94
CA VAL A 40 6.88 5.43 2.99
C VAL A 40 6.91 6.28 1.73
N THR A 41 8.08 6.81 1.38
CA THR A 41 8.24 7.67 0.20
C THR A 41 7.90 6.92 -1.08
N PHE A 42 8.36 5.68 -1.20
CA PHE A 42 8.10 4.84 -2.36
C PHE A 42 6.60 4.58 -2.54
N SER A 43 5.89 4.18 -1.48
CA SER A 43 4.46 3.89 -1.56
C SER A 43 3.64 5.13 -1.91
N LYS A 44 3.97 6.27 -1.34
CA LYS A 44 3.26 7.53 -1.62
C LYS A 44 3.50 7.98 -3.07
N THR A 45 4.72 7.86 -3.56
CA THR A 45 5.05 8.18 -4.95
C THR A 45 4.31 7.26 -5.91
N LEU A 46 4.33 5.95 -5.67
CA LEU A 46 3.62 4.98 -6.51
C LEU A 46 2.11 5.14 -6.42
N HIS A 47 1.56 5.45 -5.26
CA HIS A 47 0.13 5.71 -5.13
C HIS A 47 -0.29 6.89 -5.99
N PHE A 48 0.51 7.95 -6.04
CA PHE A 48 0.23 9.11 -6.88
C PHE A 48 0.15 8.72 -8.35
N ILE A 49 1.03 7.83 -8.81
CA ILE A 49 1.10 7.38 -10.21
C ILE A 49 0.10 6.26 -10.50
N LEU A 50 -0.10 5.35 -9.54
CA LEU A 50 -0.91 4.13 -9.67
C LEU A 50 -1.93 4.06 -8.52
N PRO A 51 -2.88 4.99 -8.47
CA PRO A 51 -3.77 5.10 -7.30
C PRO A 51 -4.68 3.89 -7.10
N ASP A 52 -5.04 3.18 -8.16
CA ASP A 52 -5.91 2.00 -8.06
C ASP A 52 -5.17 0.74 -7.63
N LEU A 53 -3.85 0.75 -7.68
CA LEU A 53 -3.02 -0.41 -7.40
C LEU A 53 -2.31 -0.32 -6.04
N ILE A 54 -1.82 0.85 -5.68
CA ILE A 54 -0.92 1.03 -4.53
C ILE A 54 -1.64 1.76 -3.40
N VAL A 55 -1.67 1.15 -2.22
CA VAL A 55 -2.12 1.80 -0.98
C VAL A 55 -0.95 2.64 -0.43
N PRO A 56 -1.17 3.92 -0.12
CA PRO A 56 -0.11 4.72 0.48
C PRO A 56 0.17 4.24 1.91
N ILE A 57 1.45 4.14 2.24
CA ILE A 57 1.91 3.70 3.55
C ILE A 57 2.32 4.94 4.35
N ASP A 58 1.73 5.10 5.53
CA ASP A 58 2.08 6.16 6.46
C ASP A 58 2.82 5.57 7.66
N ARG A 59 3.90 6.23 8.08
CA ARG A 59 4.71 5.71 9.18
C ARG A 59 3.90 5.59 10.47
N LYS A 60 3.14 6.64 10.82
CA LYS A 60 2.39 6.65 12.07
C LYS A 60 1.24 5.66 12.06
N PHE A 61 0.41 5.72 11.03
CA PHE A 61 -0.84 4.95 10.97
C PHE A 61 -0.61 3.50 10.58
N THR A 62 0.12 3.25 9.50
CA THR A 62 0.35 1.91 8.97
C THR A 62 1.22 1.09 9.91
N GLN A 63 2.30 1.68 10.42
CA GLN A 63 3.19 1.01 11.38
C GLN A 63 2.42 0.57 12.62
N THR A 64 1.59 1.45 13.16
CA THR A 64 0.80 1.15 14.37
C THR A 64 -0.25 0.08 14.10
N PHE A 65 -0.95 0.17 12.98
CA PHE A 65 -1.97 -0.79 12.60
C PHE A 65 -1.43 -2.22 12.52
N PHE A 66 -0.22 -2.39 11.96
CA PHE A 66 0.43 -3.70 11.82
C PHE A 66 1.35 -4.06 13.00
N GLU A 67 1.39 -3.24 14.04
CA GLU A 67 2.16 -3.48 15.26
C GLU A 67 3.66 -3.74 15.02
N LEU A 68 4.24 -3.04 14.04
CA LEU A 68 5.67 -3.16 13.76
C LEU A 68 6.50 -2.24 14.65
N SER A 69 7.66 -2.73 15.11
CA SER A 69 8.64 -1.87 15.77
C SER A 69 9.27 -0.89 14.78
N ASN A 70 9.82 0.22 15.30
CA ASN A 70 10.52 1.20 14.47
C ASN A 70 11.64 0.59 13.63
N PRO A 71 12.53 -0.26 14.18
CA PRO A 71 13.56 -0.91 13.36
C PRO A 71 13.00 -1.81 12.27
N GLN A 72 11.97 -2.61 12.57
CA GLN A 72 11.34 -3.47 11.56
C GLN A 72 10.80 -2.65 10.40
N PHE A 73 10.11 -1.57 10.71
CA PHE A 73 9.50 -0.71 9.69
C PHE A 73 10.56 0.05 8.88
N GLN A 74 11.56 0.62 9.57
CA GLN A 74 12.54 1.50 8.93
C GLN A 74 13.60 0.76 8.12
N TYR A 75 14.05 -0.40 8.61
CA TYR A 75 15.18 -1.12 8.05
C TYR A 75 14.82 -2.44 7.35
N GLY A 76 13.54 -2.76 7.29
CA GLY A 76 13.10 -4.02 6.69
C GLY A 76 13.18 -4.09 5.16
N GLY A 77 13.47 -2.98 4.51
CA GLY A 77 13.62 -2.93 3.06
C GLY A 77 12.34 -3.28 2.31
N PHE A 78 12.48 -3.87 1.14
CA PHE A 78 11.35 -4.25 0.30
C PHE A 78 10.46 -5.31 0.96
N ASP A 79 10.99 -6.13 1.85
CA ASP A 79 10.18 -7.14 2.54
C ASP A 79 9.05 -6.51 3.36
N VAL A 80 9.27 -5.33 3.93
CA VAL A 80 8.22 -4.57 4.63
C VAL A 80 7.14 -4.11 3.66
N PHE A 81 7.53 -3.56 2.52
CA PHE A 81 6.57 -3.16 1.49
C PHE A 81 5.76 -4.35 1.00
N ARG A 82 6.44 -5.47 0.71
CA ARG A 82 5.78 -6.71 0.27
C ARG A 82 4.77 -7.20 1.31
N TYR A 83 5.14 -7.16 2.59
CA TYR A 83 4.26 -7.54 3.70
C TYR A 83 2.97 -6.71 3.68
N PHE A 84 3.08 -5.39 3.61
CA PHE A 84 1.92 -4.52 3.56
C PHE A 84 1.10 -4.74 2.29
N PHE A 85 1.73 -4.78 1.15
CA PHE A 85 1.05 -4.94 -0.14
C PHE A 85 0.28 -6.26 -0.20
N THR A 86 0.87 -7.34 0.31
CA THR A 86 0.22 -8.64 0.40
C THR A 86 -1.01 -8.59 1.31
N ASN A 87 -0.90 -7.94 2.47
CA ASN A 87 -2.03 -7.78 3.38
C ASN A 87 -3.14 -6.93 2.77
N PHE A 88 -2.80 -5.86 2.07
CA PHE A 88 -3.78 -5.02 1.39
C PHE A 88 -4.52 -5.80 0.30
N TRP A 89 -3.80 -6.59 -0.47
CA TRP A 89 -4.42 -7.44 -1.49
C TRP A 89 -5.37 -8.47 -0.86
N ASN A 90 -4.92 -9.17 0.19
CA ASN A 90 -5.77 -10.12 0.92
C ASN A 90 -7.02 -9.43 1.47
N PHE A 91 -6.89 -8.21 1.96
CA PHE A 91 -8.02 -7.41 2.46
C PHE A 91 -9.05 -7.17 1.36
N THR A 92 -8.62 -6.86 0.14
CA THR A 92 -9.53 -6.69 -0.99
C THR A 92 -10.25 -7.99 -1.38
N LYS A 93 -9.64 -9.15 -1.11
CA LYS A 93 -10.26 -10.46 -1.38
C LYS A 93 -11.28 -10.85 -0.31
N GLN A 94 -11.11 -10.39 0.93
CA GLN A 94 -11.99 -10.71 2.04
C GLN A 94 -13.22 -9.80 2.11
N TYR A 95 -13.12 -8.55 1.66
CA TYR A 95 -14.15 -7.54 1.82
C TYR A 95 -14.52 -6.90 0.48
N ASN A 96 -15.81 -6.63 0.31
CA ASN A 96 -16.30 -5.89 -0.86
C ASN A 96 -16.13 -4.38 -0.63
N LEU A 97 -14.95 -3.86 -0.95
CA LEU A 97 -14.65 -2.44 -0.76
C LEU A 97 -15.42 -1.53 -1.71
N LYS A 98 -15.89 -2.04 -2.85
CA LYS A 98 -16.69 -1.25 -3.81
C LYS A 98 -17.95 -0.67 -3.18
N ALA A 99 -18.52 -1.37 -2.20
CA ALA A 99 -19.71 -0.91 -1.48
C ALA A 99 -19.46 0.38 -0.68
N LEU A 100 -18.19 0.70 -0.39
CA LEU A 100 -17.80 1.87 0.40
C LEU A 100 -17.34 3.05 -0.46
N LEU A 101 -17.33 2.91 -1.78
CA LEU A 101 -16.90 4.00 -2.68
C LEU A 101 -17.83 5.19 -2.59
N ASP A 102 -17.26 6.40 -2.54
CA ASP A 102 -17.98 7.67 -2.59
C ASP A 102 -17.21 8.69 -3.43
N LYS A 103 -17.68 9.94 -3.47
CA LYS A 103 -17.07 10.98 -4.30
C LYS A 103 -16.10 11.91 -3.56
N GLU A 104 -16.00 11.78 -2.25
CA GLU A 104 -15.25 12.73 -1.41
C GLU A 104 -14.04 12.10 -0.76
N TRP A 105 -14.24 11.04 0.02
CA TRP A 105 -13.20 10.44 0.86
C TRP A 105 -12.74 9.09 0.35
N ASN A 106 -13.68 8.22 -0.02
CA ASN A 106 -13.42 6.86 -0.47
C ASN A 106 -13.49 6.80 -2.00
N THR A 107 -12.59 7.51 -2.68
CA THR A 107 -12.65 7.69 -4.13
C THR A 107 -12.14 6.49 -4.93
N CYS A 108 -11.35 5.61 -4.29
CA CYS A 108 -10.91 4.35 -4.89
C CYS A 108 -10.68 3.33 -3.77
N GLU A 109 -10.59 2.04 -4.12
CA GLU A 109 -10.47 0.97 -3.13
C GLU A 109 -9.19 1.07 -2.29
N THR A 110 -8.07 1.46 -2.88
CA THR A 110 -6.83 1.68 -2.14
C THR A 110 -6.96 2.81 -1.12
N LYS A 111 -7.71 3.85 -1.46
CA LYS A 111 -7.98 4.95 -0.52
C LYS A 111 -8.90 4.52 0.61
N ILE A 112 -9.82 3.62 0.36
CA ILE A 112 -10.66 3.02 1.40
C ILE A 112 -9.79 2.31 2.43
N ILE A 113 -8.82 1.51 1.99
CA ILE A 113 -7.90 0.81 2.90
C ILE A 113 -7.12 1.82 3.75
N ASP A 114 -6.56 2.86 3.14
CA ASP A 114 -5.85 3.92 3.84
C ASP A 114 -6.74 4.58 4.91
N ASN A 115 -7.97 4.93 4.54
CA ASN A 115 -8.92 5.56 5.46
C ASN A 115 -9.31 4.63 6.62
N ILE A 116 -9.44 3.33 6.38
CA ILE A 116 -9.72 2.34 7.45
C ILE A 116 -8.56 2.30 8.44
N ILE A 117 -7.32 2.30 7.97
CA ILE A 117 -6.13 2.28 8.82
C ILE A 117 -6.07 3.55 9.68
N ILE A 118 -6.31 4.71 9.07
CA ILE A 118 -6.35 6.00 9.78
C ILE A 118 -7.48 6.00 10.82
N GLY A 119 -8.67 5.56 10.44
CA GLY A 119 -9.83 5.49 11.32
C GLY A 119 -9.61 4.57 12.50
N TYR A 120 -8.96 3.42 12.30
CA TYR A 120 -8.58 2.51 13.37
C TYR A 120 -7.66 3.20 14.38
N HIS A 121 -6.64 3.92 13.89
CA HIS A 121 -5.71 4.64 14.76
C HIS A 121 -6.44 5.70 15.60
N LEU A 122 -7.29 6.50 14.97
CA LEU A 122 -8.02 7.56 15.65
C LEU A 122 -8.98 7.02 16.72
N LYS A 123 -9.61 5.85 16.45
CA LYS A 123 -10.53 5.22 17.39
C LYS A 123 -9.82 4.66 18.62
N ASN A 124 -8.56 4.25 18.50
CA ASN A 124 -7.80 3.59 19.55
C ASN A 124 -6.75 4.50 20.22
N GLU A 125 -6.81 5.80 19.98
CA GLU A 125 -5.98 6.78 20.69
C GLU A 125 -6.31 6.90 22.16
#